data_f25fd9cf64b0b4a428794a5230fd5ba5
#
_entry.id   f25fd9cf64b0b4a428794a5230fd5ba5
#
_cell.length_a   1.000
_cell.length_b   1.000
_cell.length_c   1.000
_cell.angle_alpha   90.00
_cell.angle_beta   90.00
_cell.angle_gamma   90.00
#
_symmetry.space_group_name_H-M   'P 1'
#
loop_
_entity.id
_entity.type
_entity.pdbx_description
1 polymer ?
#
loop_
_entity_poly.entity_id
_entity_poly.type
_entity_poly.pdbx_seq_one_letter_code
_entity_poly.pdbx_strand_id
1 'polypeptide(L)'
;MLVKSSAAVLVPEGVSGAVSSSPVAGLEIGFLQTMRPSEQVRVFDLSIRASRTLHHWAARYPLIRRERVWPLALSVAAAAPFCSVEALIATARLSLWVFTLDDLFDDERVPMVELRRRAARYRAIAHAQPVEEADDSLAQALRELRDDLAHYPLFADLGETWAAALCGTIDAMMREHQWRNGYQRSGAAALPGYADYVANGLYSIGGPPHVWASLITIDDSSMLDRLPQLRAMERAACICIRLANDLQSFDKEVREGKINALVLLSQRATLAGLSLSEAHAQAITRVQSEITAGLNQLVQLRETVKTATGRPEAAIADIARFVCDFYVHHDYHTVGTQLRPTASRDLHAVAAKRTQIGAKV
;
A
#
# COMPACT_ATOMS: atom_id res chain seq x y z
N MET A 1 -27.74 -9.76 -13.28
CA MET A 1 -26.75 -10.66 -13.90
C MET A 1 -25.63 -9.77 -14.41
N LEU A 2 -24.66 -9.47 -13.56
CA LEU A 2 -23.52 -8.58 -13.87
C LEU A 2 -22.36 -9.46 -14.37
N VAL A 3 -22.07 -9.32 -15.64
CA VAL A 3 -20.94 -9.96 -16.32
C VAL A 3 -19.64 -9.32 -15.79
N LYS A 4 -18.81 -10.09 -15.12
CA LYS A 4 -17.43 -9.71 -14.82
C LYS A 4 -16.66 -9.67 -16.15
N SER A 5 -16.42 -8.47 -16.68
CA SER A 5 -15.51 -8.25 -17.79
C SER A 5 -14.08 -8.22 -17.22
N SER A 6 -13.32 -9.29 -17.46
CA SER A 6 -11.89 -9.35 -17.24
C SER A 6 -11.21 -8.53 -18.34
N ALA A 7 -10.71 -7.34 -17.99
CA ALA A 7 -9.83 -6.59 -18.88
C ALA A 7 -8.39 -7.00 -18.59
N ALA A 8 -7.87 -7.97 -19.33
CA ALA A 8 -6.47 -8.33 -19.36
C ALA A 8 -5.65 -7.19 -20.00
N VAL A 9 -4.60 -6.78 -19.33
CA VAL A 9 -3.53 -5.98 -19.93
C VAL A 9 -2.87 -6.84 -21.00
N LEU A 10 -2.91 -6.41 -22.25
CA LEU A 10 -2.30 -7.08 -23.39
C LEU A 10 -0.78 -7.15 -23.21
N VAL A 11 -0.28 -8.34 -22.91
CA VAL A 11 1.12 -8.74 -23.08
C VAL A 11 1.20 -9.57 -24.35
N PRO A 12 2.19 -9.39 -25.25
CA PRO A 12 2.30 -10.16 -26.49
C PRO A 12 2.46 -11.65 -26.22
N GLU A 13 1.67 -12.47 -26.89
CA GLU A 13 1.80 -13.92 -26.89
C GLU A 13 3.11 -14.39 -27.56
N GLY A 14 3.78 -15.30 -26.90
CA GLY A 14 4.81 -16.15 -27.49
C GLY A 14 5.79 -16.66 -26.44
N VAL A 15 5.55 -17.81 -25.90
CA VAL A 15 6.42 -19.00 -25.80
C VAL A 15 5.77 -20.00 -24.83
N SER A 16 5.30 -21.10 -25.36
CA SER A 16 4.88 -22.32 -24.63
C SER A 16 6.12 -23.04 -24.09
N GLY A 17 6.21 -23.25 -22.79
CA GLY A 17 7.23 -24.06 -22.13
C GLY A 17 6.77 -24.52 -20.77
N ALA A 18 6.82 -25.81 -20.51
CA ALA A 18 6.28 -26.57 -19.37
C ALA A 18 6.41 -25.89 -18.00
N VAL A 19 5.29 -25.76 -17.30
CA VAL A 19 5.20 -25.21 -15.95
C VAL A 19 5.58 -26.28 -14.94
N SER A 20 6.74 -26.10 -14.32
CA SER A 20 7.13 -26.75 -13.06
C SER A 20 6.28 -26.16 -11.94
N SER A 21 5.54 -26.98 -11.21
CA SER A 21 4.71 -26.59 -10.07
C SER A 21 5.55 -25.94 -8.96
N SER A 22 5.47 -24.61 -8.86
CA SER A 22 6.07 -23.81 -7.79
C SER A 22 5.27 -23.95 -6.49
N PRO A 23 5.91 -23.92 -5.29
CA PRO A 23 5.24 -24.11 -3.99
C PRO A 23 4.30 -22.96 -3.56
N VAL A 24 4.05 -22.00 -4.40
CA VAL A 24 3.13 -20.87 -4.17
C VAL A 24 1.95 -20.96 -5.14
N ALA A 25 1.34 -22.13 -5.23
CA ALA A 25 0.10 -22.32 -5.99
C ALA A 25 -1.00 -21.44 -5.37
N GLY A 26 -1.34 -20.32 -6.02
CA GLY A 26 -2.42 -19.41 -5.62
C GLY A 26 -2.05 -17.93 -5.49
N LEU A 27 -0.77 -17.54 -5.57
CA LEU A 27 -0.37 -16.14 -5.57
C LEU A 27 0.03 -15.70 -6.99
N GLU A 28 -0.94 -15.23 -7.75
CA GLU A 28 -0.68 -14.68 -9.08
C GLU A 28 -0.30 -13.19 -8.94
N ILE A 29 1.01 -12.90 -8.88
CA ILE A 29 1.56 -11.55 -8.96
C ILE A 29 2.41 -11.48 -10.23
N GLY A 30 1.88 -10.82 -11.26
CA GLY A 30 2.51 -10.75 -12.59
C GLY A 30 3.90 -10.11 -12.55
N PHE A 31 4.10 -9.11 -11.63
CA PHE A 31 5.41 -8.51 -11.41
C PHE A 31 6.50 -9.54 -11.11
N LEU A 32 6.23 -10.52 -10.23
CA LEU A 32 7.20 -11.56 -9.92
C LEU A 32 7.51 -12.44 -11.13
N GLN A 33 6.54 -12.65 -12.03
CA GLN A 33 6.73 -13.43 -13.25
C GLN A 33 7.65 -12.74 -14.27
N THR A 34 7.81 -11.40 -14.16
CA THR A 34 8.77 -10.66 -15.01
C THR A 34 10.21 -10.80 -14.56
N MET A 35 10.45 -11.32 -13.35
CA MET A 35 11.79 -11.52 -12.80
C MET A 35 12.42 -12.82 -13.32
N ARG A 36 13.75 -12.84 -13.41
CA ARG A 36 14.49 -14.08 -13.67
C ARG A 36 14.27 -15.08 -12.53
N PRO A 37 14.29 -16.40 -12.80
CA PRO A 37 14.07 -17.42 -11.76
C PRO A 37 14.99 -17.27 -10.53
N SER A 38 16.25 -16.90 -10.73
CA SER A 38 17.20 -16.67 -9.64
C SER A 38 16.83 -15.46 -8.76
N GLU A 39 16.23 -14.44 -9.35
CA GLU A 39 15.72 -13.27 -8.61
C GLU A 39 14.46 -13.62 -7.82
N GLN A 40 13.55 -14.38 -8.41
CA GLN A 40 12.38 -14.89 -7.69
C GLN A 40 12.78 -15.70 -6.45
N VAL A 41 13.73 -16.63 -6.60
CA VAL A 41 14.26 -17.43 -5.47
C VAL A 41 14.85 -16.51 -4.39
N ARG A 42 15.61 -15.48 -4.79
CA ARG A 42 16.18 -14.51 -3.86
C ARG A 42 15.08 -13.72 -3.13
N VAL A 43 14.06 -13.24 -3.83
CA VAL A 43 12.91 -12.53 -3.23
C VAL A 43 12.22 -13.40 -2.20
N PHE A 44 11.95 -14.67 -2.50
CA PHE A 44 11.33 -15.59 -1.55
C PHE A 44 12.22 -15.88 -0.33
N ASP A 45 13.52 -16.12 -0.50
CA ASP A 45 14.46 -16.31 0.61
C ASP A 45 14.47 -15.07 1.54
N LEU A 46 14.63 -13.89 0.96
CA LEU A 46 14.62 -12.63 1.70
C LEU A 46 13.29 -12.41 2.45
N SER A 47 12.15 -12.67 1.79
CA SER A 47 10.83 -12.50 2.42
C SER A 47 10.60 -13.47 3.59
N ILE A 48 11.04 -14.71 3.47
CA ILE A 48 10.94 -15.71 4.54
C ILE A 48 11.81 -15.31 5.73
N ARG A 49 13.06 -14.92 5.49
CA ARG A 49 13.98 -14.49 6.53
C ARG A 49 13.50 -13.23 7.25
N ALA A 50 13.07 -12.22 6.50
CA ALA A 50 12.49 -11.00 7.05
C ALA A 50 11.22 -11.30 7.88
N SER A 51 10.32 -12.15 7.38
CA SER A 51 9.07 -12.50 8.05
C SER A 51 9.30 -13.10 9.43
N ARG A 52 10.31 -13.97 9.60
CA ARG A 52 10.65 -14.57 10.91
C ARG A 52 10.94 -13.48 11.95
N THR A 53 11.80 -12.53 11.63
CA THR A 53 12.15 -11.42 12.53
C THR A 53 10.97 -10.49 12.77
N LEU A 54 10.20 -10.18 11.72
CA LEU A 54 9.03 -9.31 11.80
C LEU A 54 7.92 -9.90 12.67
N HIS A 55 7.69 -11.22 12.63
CA HIS A 55 6.72 -11.88 13.51
C HIS A 55 7.08 -11.74 14.99
N HIS A 56 8.39 -11.88 15.35
CA HIS A 56 8.86 -11.67 16.72
C HIS A 56 8.72 -10.20 17.14
N TRP A 57 9.05 -9.27 16.25
CA TRP A 57 8.91 -7.85 16.51
C TRP A 57 7.43 -7.47 16.70
N ALA A 58 6.55 -7.85 15.78
CA ALA A 58 5.12 -7.57 15.83
C ALA A 58 4.44 -8.15 17.08
N ALA A 59 4.95 -9.28 17.61
CA ALA A 59 4.39 -9.89 18.83
C ALA A 59 4.55 -9.02 20.08
N ARG A 60 5.48 -8.05 20.09
CA ARG A 60 5.66 -7.09 21.19
C ARG A 60 4.62 -5.96 21.19
N TYR A 61 3.95 -5.77 20.06
CA TYR A 61 3.03 -4.64 19.83
C TYR A 61 1.63 -5.17 19.50
N PRO A 62 0.71 -5.23 20.49
CA PRO A 62 -0.60 -5.92 20.34
C PRO A 62 -1.49 -5.38 19.21
N LEU A 63 -1.33 -4.11 18.83
CA LEU A 63 -2.10 -3.51 17.76
C LEU A 63 -1.62 -3.94 16.36
N ILE A 64 -0.38 -4.42 16.23
CA ILE A 64 0.18 -4.80 14.94
C ILE A 64 -0.34 -6.17 14.53
N ARG A 65 -1.06 -6.22 13.41
CA ARG A 65 -1.63 -7.44 12.86
C ARG A 65 -0.57 -8.30 12.19
N ARG A 66 -0.27 -9.46 12.78
CA ARG A 66 0.77 -10.38 12.30
C ARG A 66 0.46 -11.03 10.96
N GLU A 67 -0.80 -11.08 10.57
CA GLU A 67 -1.25 -11.57 9.27
C GLU A 67 -0.67 -10.77 8.10
N ARG A 68 -0.34 -9.49 8.32
CA ARG A 68 0.28 -8.61 7.31
C ARG A 68 1.78 -8.78 7.17
N VAL A 69 2.44 -9.52 8.07
CA VAL A 69 3.90 -9.65 8.08
C VAL A 69 4.42 -10.23 6.77
N TRP A 70 3.88 -11.37 6.36
CA TRP A 70 4.39 -12.04 5.17
C TRP A 70 4.15 -11.24 3.86
N PRO A 71 2.95 -10.74 3.56
CA PRO A 71 2.75 -9.97 2.32
C PRO A 71 3.56 -8.69 2.26
N LEU A 72 3.78 -8.01 3.40
CA LEU A 72 4.65 -6.83 3.45
C LEU A 72 6.13 -7.18 3.31
N ALA A 73 6.60 -8.28 3.93
CA ALA A 73 7.96 -8.75 3.73
C ALA A 73 8.22 -9.13 2.26
N LEU A 74 7.24 -9.74 1.59
CA LEU A 74 7.33 -10.05 0.16
C LEU A 74 7.41 -8.77 -0.69
N SER A 75 6.58 -7.76 -0.39
CA SER A 75 6.57 -6.49 -1.13
C SER A 75 7.92 -5.78 -1.07
N VAL A 76 8.52 -5.65 0.12
CA VAL A 76 9.82 -4.97 0.26
C VAL A 76 10.94 -5.79 -0.36
N ALA A 77 10.90 -7.13 -0.28
CA ALA A 77 11.88 -8.00 -0.91
C ALA A 77 11.80 -7.96 -2.43
N ALA A 78 10.59 -7.88 -2.99
CA ALA A 78 10.36 -7.76 -4.44
C ALA A 78 10.82 -6.40 -4.98
N ALA A 79 10.58 -5.32 -4.22
CA ALA A 79 10.99 -3.97 -4.61
C ALA A 79 12.50 -3.73 -4.52
N ALA A 80 13.17 -4.34 -3.54
CA ALA A 80 14.59 -4.11 -3.28
C ALA A 80 15.36 -5.43 -3.02
N PRO A 81 15.39 -6.37 -3.99
CA PRO A 81 16.01 -7.68 -3.79
C PRO A 81 17.54 -7.61 -3.65
N PHE A 82 18.13 -6.46 -3.90
CA PHE A 82 19.54 -6.15 -3.73
C PHE A 82 19.92 -5.71 -2.30
N CYS A 83 18.93 -5.43 -1.45
CA CYS A 83 19.16 -5.03 -0.06
C CYS A 83 19.51 -6.23 0.84
N SER A 84 20.07 -5.93 2.02
CA SER A 84 20.22 -6.90 3.10
C SER A 84 18.87 -7.20 3.77
N VAL A 85 18.79 -8.30 4.51
CA VAL A 85 17.57 -8.65 5.26
C VAL A 85 17.24 -7.59 6.31
N GLU A 86 18.27 -7.01 6.95
CA GLU A 86 18.15 -5.99 7.98
C GLU A 86 17.53 -4.70 7.42
N ALA A 87 17.98 -4.25 6.24
CA ALA A 87 17.41 -3.11 5.52
C ALA A 87 15.93 -3.34 5.16
N LEU A 88 15.60 -4.53 4.67
CA LEU A 88 14.21 -4.90 4.35
C LEU A 88 13.33 -4.96 5.61
N ILE A 89 13.86 -5.45 6.73
CA ILE A 89 13.15 -5.48 8.01
C ILE A 89 12.83 -4.06 8.48
N ALA A 90 13.79 -3.13 8.43
CA ALA A 90 13.56 -1.74 8.84
C ALA A 90 12.41 -1.10 8.03
N THR A 91 12.42 -1.26 6.70
CA THR A 91 11.37 -0.76 5.81
C THR A 91 10.02 -1.45 6.06
N ALA A 92 10.01 -2.78 6.24
CA ALA A 92 8.77 -3.53 6.46
C ALA A 92 8.14 -3.25 7.84
N ARG A 93 8.93 -2.99 8.89
CA ARG A 93 8.43 -2.52 10.19
C ARG A 93 7.65 -1.23 10.06
N LEU A 94 8.16 -0.27 9.27
CA LEU A 94 7.45 0.96 8.99
C LEU A 94 6.12 0.71 8.28
N SER A 95 6.10 -0.16 7.27
CA SER A 95 4.85 -0.53 6.59
C SER A 95 3.83 -1.14 7.56
N LEU A 96 4.25 -2.07 8.42
CA LEU A 96 3.39 -2.64 9.47
C LEU A 96 2.84 -1.57 10.41
N TRP A 97 3.67 -0.61 10.79
CA TRP A 97 3.29 0.51 11.64
C TRP A 97 2.25 1.41 10.95
N VAL A 98 2.46 1.78 9.69
CA VAL A 98 1.55 2.61 8.89
C VAL A 98 0.19 1.93 8.71
N PHE A 99 0.15 0.64 8.37
CA PHE A 99 -1.11 -0.10 8.29
C PHE A 99 -1.85 -0.19 9.63
N THR A 100 -1.11 -0.20 10.75
CA THR A 100 -1.71 -0.18 12.09
C THR A 100 -2.23 1.21 12.45
N LEU A 101 -1.55 2.26 11.98
CA LEU A 101 -2.01 3.63 12.10
C LEU A 101 -3.32 3.83 11.34
N ASP A 102 -3.41 3.32 10.12
CA ASP A 102 -4.61 3.35 9.28
C ASP A 102 -5.80 2.66 9.99
N ASP A 103 -5.60 1.44 10.52
CA ASP A 103 -6.60 0.75 11.33
C ASP A 103 -7.07 1.60 12.53
N LEU A 104 -6.15 2.34 13.18
CA LEU A 104 -6.47 3.20 14.32
C LEU A 104 -7.34 4.40 13.91
N PHE A 105 -7.03 5.03 12.77
CA PHE A 105 -7.81 6.16 12.25
C PHE A 105 -9.16 5.74 11.67
N ASP A 106 -9.27 4.47 11.26
CA ASP A 106 -10.50 3.88 10.75
C ASP A 106 -11.44 3.37 11.86
N ASP A 107 -10.94 3.21 13.08
CA ASP A 107 -11.77 2.75 14.20
C ASP A 107 -12.67 3.89 14.70
N GLU A 108 -13.95 3.82 14.33
CA GLU A 108 -14.98 4.80 14.73
C GLU A 108 -15.19 4.90 16.25
N ARG A 109 -14.72 3.90 17.02
CA ARG A 109 -14.79 3.91 18.48
C ARG A 109 -13.74 4.82 19.13
N VAL A 110 -12.71 5.22 18.40
CA VAL A 110 -11.64 6.09 18.89
C VAL A 110 -12.06 7.55 18.72
N PRO A 111 -12.24 8.31 19.81
CA PRO A 111 -12.65 9.71 19.70
C PRO A 111 -11.61 10.57 18.99
N MET A 112 -12.03 11.58 18.22
CA MET A 112 -11.16 12.52 17.52
C MET A 112 -10.14 13.21 18.44
N VAL A 113 -10.50 13.48 19.68
CA VAL A 113 -9.56 14.08 20.66
C VAL A 113 -8.39 13.14 20.95
N GLU A 114 -8.66 11.84 21.04
CA GLU A 114 -7.63 10.82 21.25
C GLU A 114 -6.74 10.65 20.00
N LEU A 115 -7.34 10.62 18.80
CA LEU A 115 -6.58 10.58 17.54
C LEU A 115 -5.63 11.78 17.42
N ARG A 116 -6.11 13.00 17.77
CA ARG A 116 -5.26 14.20 17.78
C ARG A 116 -4.12 14.11 18.79
N ARG A 117 -4.38 13.58 19.98
CA ARG A 117 -3.37 13.39 21.03
C ARG A 117 -2.28 12.44 20.55
N ARG A 118 -2.66 11.30 20.00
CA ARG A 118 -1.73 10.31 19.45
C ARG A 118 -0.96 10.86 18.25
N ALA A 119 -1.64 11.52 17.32
CA ALA A 119 -1.01 12.16 16.18
C ALA A 119 0.07 13.17 16.59
N ALA A 120 -0.18 14.00 17.61
CA ALA A 120 0.81 14.94 18.15
C ALA A 120 2.03 14.20 18.73
N ARG A 121 1.81 13.10 19.46
CA ARG A 121 2.86 12.23 20.00
C ARG A 121 3.71 11.62 18.91
N TYR A 122 3.10 11.06 17.86
CA TYR A 122 3.82 10.42 16.75
C TYR A 122 4.66 11.42 15.96
N ARG A 123 4.16 12.65 15.73
CA ARG A 123 4.96 13.72 15.11
C ARG A 123 6.16 14.10 15.96
N ALA A 124 6.00 14.23 17.28
CA ALA A 124 7.09 14.52 18.19
C ALA A 124 8.17 13.42 18.16
N ILE A 125 7.76 12.13 18.12
CA ILE A 125 8.69 11.01 17.98
C ILE A 125 9.44 11.08 16.65
N ALA A 126 8.76 11.38 15.54
CA ALA A 126 9.39 11.49 14.22
C ALA A 126 10.55 12.51 14.22
N HIS A 127 10.37 13.62 14.94
CA HIS A 127 11.38 14.69 15.11
C HIS A 127 12.29 14.49 16.34
N ALA A 128 12.37 13.30 16.91
CA ALA A 128 13.20 12.96 18.07
C ALA A 128 12.89 13.78 19.34
N GLN A 129 11.71 14.38 19.44
CA GLN A 129 11.33 15.13 20.63
C GLN A 129 10.97 14.17 21.78
N PRO A 130 11.29 14.55 23.03
CA PRO A 130 10.91 13.75 24.19
C PRO A 130 9.39 13.76 24.38
N VAL A 131 8.81 12.56 24.55
CA VAL A 131 7.38 12.36 24.85
C VAL A 131 7.21 11.15 25.74
N GLU A 132 6.11 11.10 26.47
CA GLU A 132 5.70 9.93 27.24
C GLU A 132 5.01 8.92 26.30
N GLU A 133 5.45 7.66 26.39
CA GLU A 133 5.01 6.55 25.51
C GLU A 133 4.48 5.34 26.28
N ALA A 134 4.60 5.32 27.61
CA ALA A 134 4.37 4.13 28.40
C ALA A 134 3.01 3.44 28.18
N ASP A 135 1.99 4.22 27.82
CA ASP A 135 0.62 3.78 27.58
C ASP A 135 0.27 3.58 26.09
N ASP A 136 1.22 3.77 25.17
CA ASP A 136 1.00 3.73 23.72
C ASP A 136 2.00 2.83 23.01
N SER A 137 1.63 1.56 22.82
CA SER A 137 2.49 0.58 22.16
C SER A 137 2.86 0.96 20.72
N LEU A 138 2.00 1.73 20.02
CA LEU A 138 2.29 2.19 18.67
C LEU A 138 3.32 3.33 18.68
N ALA A 139 3.31 4.19 19.72
CA ALA A 139 4.35 5.18 19.95
C ALA A 139 5.71 4.53 20.24
N GLN A 140 5.74 3.50 21.09
CA GLN A 140 6.95 2.72 21.39
C GLN A 140 7.52 2.06 20.12
N ALA A 141 6.66 1.45 19.30
CA ALA A 141 7.04 0.86 18.03
C ALA A 141 7.63 1.90 17.07
N LEU A 142 7.05 3.09 16.98
CA LEU A 142 7.54 4.16 16.13
C LEU A 142 8.91 4.67 16.58
N ARG A 143 9.13 4.81 17.90
CA ARG A 143 10.43 5.23 18.43
C ARG A 143 11.52 4.22 18.09
N GLU A 144 11.28 2.93 18.37
CA GLU A 144 12.22 1.87 18.00
C GLU A 144 12.55 1.93 16.51
N LEU A 145 11.54 2.07 15.66
CA LEU A 145 11.67 2.13 14.22
C LEU A 145 12.51 3.33 13.77
N ARG A 146 12.23 4.51 14.32
CA ARG A 146 12.98 5.75 14.03
C ARG A 146 14.42 5.62 14.48
N ASP A 147 14.66 5.07 15.66
CA ASP A 147 16.01 4.90 16.22
C ASP A 147 16.80 3.85 15.42
N ASP A 148 16.16 2.78 14.94
CA ASP A 148 16.78 1.81 14.02
C ASP A 148 17.19 2.50 12.69
N LEU A 149 16.33 3.33 12.10
CA LEU A 149 16.67 4.09 10.89
C LEU A 149 17.82 5.07 11.11
N ALA A 150 17.94 5.63 12.32
CA ALA A 150 19.00 6.58 12.67
C ALA A 150 20.40 5.95 12.68
N HIS A 151 20.52 4.63 12.67
CA HIS A 151 21.82 3.94 12.52
C HIS A 151 22.33 3.92 11.08
N TYR A 152 21.49 4.20 10.07
CA TYR A 152 21.92 4.26 8.68
C TYR A 152 22.57 5.62 8.37
N PRO A 153 23.72 5.64 7.65
CA PRO A 153 24.46 6.88 7.41
C PRO A 153 23.64 7.99 6.79
N LEU A 154 22.80 7.67 5.79
CA LEU A 154 21.95 8.65 5.09
C LEU A 154 20.80 9.20 5.94
N PHE A 155 20.58 8.69 7.14
CA PHE A 155 19.58 9.30 8.04
C PHE A 155 19.97 10.71 8.45
N ALA A 156 21.25 11.04 8.52
CA ALA A 156 21.72 12.39 8.80
C ALA A 156 21.20 13.41 7.77
N ASP A 157 21.13 13.01 6.49
CA ASP A 157 20.71 13.87 5.38
C ASP A 157 19.20 13.77 5.08
N LEU A 158 18.61 12.59 5.27
CA LEU A 158 17.24 12.28 4.83
C LEU A 158 16.24 12.12 5.99
N GLY A 159 16.69 12.08 7.24
CA GLY A 159 15.84 11.85 8.42
C GLY A 159 14.73 12.89 8.57
N GLU A 160 15.02 14.17 8.32
CA GLU A 160 14.00 15.22 8.33
C GLU A 160 12.98 15.06 7.18
N THR A 161 13.44 14.64 6.01
CA THR A 161 12.56 14.33 4.88
C THR A 161 11.64 13.16 5.20
N TRP A 162 12.17 12.11 5.84
CA TRP A 162 11.38 10.98 6.32
C TRP A 162 10.36 11.40 7.38
N ALA A 163 10.77 12.21 8.37
CA ALA A 163 9.89 12.72 9.41
C ALA A 163 8.75 13.58 8.83
N ALA A 164 9.06 14.47 7.89
CA ALA A 164 8.06 15.27 7.18
C ALA A 164 7.07 14.40 6.38
N ALA A 165 7.56 13.34 5.71
CA ALA A 165 6.71 12.40 4.99
C ALA A 165 5.77 11.64 5.93
N LEU A 166 6.26 11.19 7.10
CA LEU A 166 5.46 10.55 8.13
C LEU A 166 4.40 11.48 8.71
N CYS A 167 4.78 12.73 9.02
CA CYS A 167 3.84 13.75 9.49
C CYS A 167 2.76 14.03 8.43
N GLY A 168 3.13 14.12 7.15
CA GLY A 168 2.19 14.26 6.04
C GLY A 168 1.20 13.11 5.95
N THR A 169 1.66 11.88 6.19
CA THR A 169 0.80 10.68 6.25
C THR A 169 -0.22 10.77 7.39
N ILE A 170 0.23 11.14 8.59
CA ILE A 170 -0.65 11.34 9.75
C ILE A 170 -1.70 12.41 9.47
N ASP A 171 -1.30 13.54 8.88
CA ASP A 171 -2.20 14.65 8.55
C ASP A 171 -3.23 14.25 7.49
N ALA A 172 -2.80 13.47 6.49
CA ALA A 172 -3.66 13.01 5.42
C ALA A 172 -4.71 12.00 5.92
N MET A 173 -4.33 11.05 6.77
CA MET A 173 -5.26 10.11 7.40
C MET A 173 -6.27 10.84 8.30
N MET A 174 -5.82 11.84 9.07
CA MET A 174 -6.73 12.69 9.86
C MET A 174 -7.73 13.44 8.97
N ARG A 175 -7.30 13.92 7.82
CA ARG A 175 -8.17 14.61 6.86
C ARG A 175 -9.20 13.66 6.25
N GLU A 176 -8.82 12.45 5.90
CA GLU A 176 -9.76 11.42 5.42
C GLU A 176 -10.80 11.07 6.48
N HIS A 177 -10.39 10.92 7.73
CA HIS A 177 -11.32 10.73 8.84
C HIS A 177 -12.32 11.91 8.97
N GLN A 178 -11.87 13.17 8.80
CA GLN A 178 -12.75 14.34 8.81
C GLN A 178 -13.71 14.36 7.61
N TRP A 179 -13.24 14.02 6.42
CA TRP A 179 -14.07 13.92 5.21
C TRP A 179 -15.12 12.83 5.36
N ARG A 180 -14.74 11.63 5.84
CA ARG A 180 -15.69 10.55 6.13
C ARG A 180 -16.79 10.99 7.09
N ASN A 181 -16.43 11.61 8.21
CA ASN A 181 -17.39 12.15 9.15
C ASN A 181 -18.29 13.25 8.57
N GLY A 182 -17.76 14.08 7.69
CA GLY A 182 -18.53 15.08 6.93
C GLY A 182 -19.53 14.41 5.97
N TYR A 183 -19.06 13.42 5.21
CA TYR A 183 -19.88 12.67 4.28
C TYR A 183 -21.03 11.92 4.97
N GLN A 184 -20.76 11.25 6.08
CA GLN A 184 -21.79 10.55 6.86
C GLN A 184 -22.86 11.49 7.42
N ARG A 185 -22.51 12.75 7.78
CA ARG A 185 -23.47 13.74 8.33
C ARG A 185 -24.22 14.52 7.26
N SER A 186 -23.57 14.87 6.18
CA SER A 186 -24.07 15.84 5.20
C SER A 186 -24.19 15.28 3.77
N GLY A 187 -23.87 13.99 3.60
CA GLY A 187 -23.92 13.32 2.30
C GLY A 187 -22.95 13.94 1.30
N ALA A 188 -23.35 13.85 0.03
CA ALA A 188 -22.52 14.20 -1.12
C ALA A 188 -21.98 15.65 -1.13
N ALA A 189 -22.67 16.59 -0.48
CA ALA A 189 -22.21 17.99 -0.39
C ALA A 189 -20.90 18.17 0.38
N ALA A 190 -20.51 17.19 1.23
CA ALA A 190 -19.29 17.23 2.03
C ALA A 190 -18.13 16.44 1.40
N LEU A 191 -18.31 15.90 0.20
CA LEU A 191 -17.24 15.19 -0.50
C LEU A 191 -16.16 16.16 -1.00
N PRO A 192 -14.86 15.77 -0.89
CA PRO A 192 -13.78 16.56 -1.47
C PRO A 192 -13.83 16.53 -3.01
N GLY A 193 -13.13 17.48 -3.63
CA GLY A 193 -12.82 17.40 -5.05
C GLY A 193 -11.91 16.20 -5.36
N TYR A 194 -12.06 15.60 -6.55
CA TYR A 194 -11.20 14.47 -6.94
C TYR A 194 -9.70 14.80 -6.87
N ALA A 195 -9.31 15.99 -7.32
CA ALA A 195 -7.90 16.42 -7.26
C ALA A 195 -7.38 16.54 -5.82
N ASP A 196 -8.20 17.09 -4.90
CA ASP A 196 -7.85 17.21 -3.49
C ASP A 196 -7.75 15.82 -2.83
N TYR A 197 -8.66 14.92 -3.20
CA TYR A 197 -8.63 13.53 -2.75
C TYR A 197 -7.35 12.81 -3.18
N VAL A 198 -6.97 12.88 -4.45
CA VAL A 198 -5.74 12.26 -4.97
C VAL A 198 -4.49 12.89 -4.34
N ALA A 199 -4.47 14.22 -4.19
CA ALA A 199 -3.36 14.93 -3.54
C ALA A 199 -3.19 14.52 -2.05
N ASN A 200 -4.30 14.28 -1.35
CA ASN A 200 -4.27 13.75 0.02
C ASN A 200 -3.91 12.26 0.03
N GLY A 201 -4.49 11.49 -0.87
CA GLY A 201 -4.31 10.05 -1.01
C GLY A 201 -2.85 9.64 -1.26
N LEU A 202 -2.08 10.51 -1.92
CA LEU A 202 -0.62 10.37 -2.06
C LEU A 202 0.07 10.13 -0.70
N TYR A 203 -0.38 10.82 0.36
CA TYR A 203 0.18 10.66 1.71
C TYR A 203 -0.56 9.61 2.53
N SER A 204 -1.88 9.59 2.52
CA SER A 204 -2.67 8.68 3.36
C SER A 204 -2.48 7.21 3.02
N ILE A 205 -2.06 6.88 1.80
CA ILE A 205 -1.66 5.51 1.43
C ILE A 205 -0.39 5.04 2.19
N GLY A 206 0.32 5.94 2.89
CA GLY A 206 1.51 5.61 3.66
C GLY A 206 2.77 5.34 2.84
N GLY A 207 2.72 5.60 1.54
CA GLY A 207 3.83 5.40 0.62
C GLY A 207 5.04 6.31 0.88
N PRO A 208 4.88 7.63 1.08
CA PRO A 208 6.02 8.52 1.24
C PRO A 208 7.00 8.14 2.35
N PRO A 209 6.59 7.90 3.61
CA PRO A 209 7.54 7.49 4.64
C PRO A 209 8.19 6.14 4.34
N HIS A 210 7.49 5.21 3.68
CA HIS A 210 8.04 3.94 3.22
C HIS A 210 9.15 4.15 2.19
N VAL A 211 8.94 5.00 1.19
CA VAL A 211 9.94 5.31 0.15
C VAL A 211 11.18 5.91 0.80
N TRP A 212 11.05 6.92 1.67
CA TRP A 212 12.20 7.55 2.31
C TRP A 212 12.94 6.61 3.26
N ALA A 213 12.25 5.74 4.00
CA ALA A 213 12.90 4.69 4.80
C ALA A 213 13.69 3.72 3.92
N SER A 214 13.13 3.29 2.79
CA SER A 214 13.82 2.43 1.83
C SER A 214 15.07 3.10 1.27
N LEU A 215 15.00 4.38 0.89
CA LEU A 215 16.14 5.14 0.37
C LEU A 215 17.25 5.29 1.42
N ILE A 216 16.90 5.57 2.68
CA ILE A 216 17.85 5.64 3.80
C ILE A 216 18.58 4.30 3.94
N THR A 217 17.85 3.17 3.87
CA THR A 217 18.45 1.84 4.08
C THR A 217 19.20 1.30 2.87
N ILE A 218 18.97 1.81 1.66
CA ILE A 218 19.74 1.50 0.44
C ILE A 218 21.14 2.08 0.50
N ASP A 219 21.31 3.21 1.19
CA ASP A 219 22.59 3.84 1.49
C ASP A 219 23.45 4.19 0.24
N ASP A 220 22.82 4.77 -0.77
CA ASP A 220 23.50 5.31 -1.97
C ASP A 220 23.55 6.83 -1.88
N SER A 221 24.66 7.39 -1.40
CA SER A 221 24.82 8.84 -1.21
C SER A 221 24.70 9.68 -2.49
N SER A 222 24.91 9.10 -3.67
CA SER A 222 24.75 9.79 -4.95
C SER A 222 23.31 10.24 -5.23
N MET A 223 22.34 9.68 -4.49
CA MET A 223 20.94 10.09 -4.58
C MET A 223 20.71 11.52 -4.07
N LEU A 224 21.58 12.06 -3.21
CA LEU A 224 21.42 13.40 -2.65
C LEU A 224 21.41 14.49 -3.73
N ASP A 225 22.13 14.28 -4.83
CA ASP A 225 22.12 15.16 -5.99
C ASP A 225 20.88 14.98 -6.89
N ARG A 226 20.03 14.02 -6.59
CA ARG A 226 18.86 13.61 -7.39
C ARG A 226 17.53 13.73 -6.62
N LEU A 227 17.53 14.36 -5.45
CA LEU A 227 16.35 14.46 -4.57
C LEU A 227 15.09 15.02 -5.27
N PRO A 228 15.18 16.08 -6.12
CA PRO A 228 13.97 16.56 -6.82
C PRO A 228 13.34 15.51 -7.73
N GLN A 229 14.16 14.73 -8.44
CA GLN A 229 13.69 13.68 -9.34
C GLN A 229 13.15 12.48 -8.58
N LEU A 230 13.81 12.08 -7.49
CA LEU A 230 13.33 11.00 -6.61
C LEU A 230 12.00 11.37 -5.93
N ARG A 231 11.80 12.64 -5.56
CA ARG A 231 10.50 13.13 -5.08
C ARG A 231 9.42 13.07 -6.17
N ALA A 232 9.76 13.34 -7.43
CA ALA A 232 8.82 13.18 -8.53
C ALA A 232 8.42 11.69 -8.72
N MET A 233 9.38 10.77 -8.60
CA MET A 233 9.12 9.33 -8.64
C MET A 233 8.27 8.87 -7.45
N GLU A 234 8.59 9.30 -6.22
CA GLU A 234 7.79 9.04 -5.02
C GLU A 234 6.32 9.42 -5.23
N ARG A 235 6.09 10.66 -5.70
CA ARG A 235 4.72 11.15 -5.95
C ARG A 235 3.98 10.29 -6.97
N ALA A 236 4.60 9.98 -8.08
CA ALA A 236 4.01 9.14 -9.13
C ALA A 236 3.70 7.73 -8.58
N ALA A 237 4.64 7.13 -7.86
CA ALA A 237 4.49 5.81 -7.24
C ALA A 237 3.31 5.77 -6.25
N CYS A 238 3.26 6.73 -5.32
CA CYS A 238 2.23 6.77 -4.28
C CYS A 238 0.83 7.05 -4.84
N ILE A 239 0.71 7.87 -5.88
CA ILE A 239 -0.57 8.07 -6.57
C ILE A 239 -1.03 6.78 -7.26
N CYS A 240 -0.15 6.07 -7.98
CA CYS A 240 -0.50 4.78 -8.60
C CYS A 240 -0.96 3.77 -7.55
N ILE A 241 -0.24 3.64 -6.44
CA ILE A 241 -0.59 2.72 -5.34
C ILE A 241 -1.94 3.09 -4.72
N ARG A 242 -2.20 4.39 -4.46
CA ARG A 242 -3.49 4.84 -3.93
C ARG A 242 -4.63 4.49 -4.86
N LEU A 243 -4.52 4.79 -6.14
CA LEU A 243 -5.56 4.52 -7.11
C LEU A 243 -5.79 3.02 -7.34
N ALA A 244 -4.72 2.20 -7.28
CA ALA A 244 -4.84 0.75 -7.35
C ALA A 244 -5.54 0.18 -6.10
N ASN A 245 -5.25 0.72 -4.91
CA ASN A 245 -5.97 0.40 -3.69
C ASN A 245 -7.46 0.76 -3.80
N ASP A 246 -7.80 1.94 -4.31
CA ASP A 246 -9.18 2.38 -4.51
C ASP A 246 -9.98 1.47 -5.45
N LEU A 247 -9.36 0.94 -6.50
CA LEU A 247 -10.00 -0.06 -7.38
C LEU A 247 -10.28 -1.36 -6.63
N GLN A 248 -9.31 -1.83 -5.82
CA GLN A 248 -9.41 -3.08 -5.09
C GLN A 248 -10.42 -3.01 -3.95
N SER A 249 -10.43 -1.91 -3.20
CA SER A 249 -11.20 -1.76 -1.96
C SER A 249 -12.63 -1.21 -2.19
N PHE A 250 -12.98 -0.82 -3.41
CA PHE A 250 -14.23 -0.10 -3.72
C PHE A 250 -15.48 -0.70 -3.09
N ASP A 251 -15.76 -1.99 -3.33
CA ASP A 251 -16.97 -2.65 -2.83
C ASP A 251 -17.03 -2.69 -1.29
N LYS A 252 -15.87 -2.80 -0.63
CA LYS A 252 -15.74 -2.78 0.82
C LYS A 252 -15.98 -1.36 1.34
N GLU A 253 -15.28 -0.37 0.77
CA GLU A 253 -15.31 1.02 1.23
C GLU A 253 -16.67 1.68 1.05
N VAL A 254 -17.37 1.38 -0.05
CA VAL A 254 -18.76 1.84 -0.24
C VAL A 254 -19.69 1.30 0.85
N ARG A 255 -19.53 0.02 1.24
CA ARG A 255 -20.33 -0.56 2.34
C ARG A 255 -19.99 0.04 3.70
N GLU A 256 -18.75 0.49 3.89
CA GLU A 256 -18.25 1.13 5.09
C GLU A 256 -18.50 2.66 5.11
N GLY A 257 -19.11 3.21 4.05
CA GLY A 257 -19.34 4.67 3.93
C GLY A 257 -18.07 5.49 3.84
N LYS A 258 -16.98 4.88 3.33
CA LYS A 258 -15.71 5.56 3.08
C LYS A 258 -15.71 6.28 1.74
N ILE A 259 -14.83 7.25 1.61
CA ILE A 259 -14.61 7.98 0.36
C ILE A 259 -13.56 7.24 -0.46
N ASN A 260 -13.86 7.08 -1.76
CA ASN A 260 -13.03 6.37 -2.71
C ASN A 260 -13.01 7.13 -4.04
N ALA A 261 -11.95 7.06 -4.81
CA ALA A 261 -11.81 7.73 -6.10
C ALA A 261 -12.98 7.44 -7.06
N LEU A 262 -13.43 6.18 -7.11
CA LEU A 262 -14.53 5.78 -7.97
C LEU A 262 -15.87 6.41 -7.54
N VAL A 263 -16.11 6.56 -6.23
CA VAL A 263 -17.30 7.26 -5.71
C VAL A 263 -17.32 8.70 -6.19
N LEU A 264 -16.21 9.42 -6.06
CA LEU A 264 -16.10 10.83 -6.45
C LEU A 264 -16.31 11.01 -7.95
N LEU A 265 -15.70 10.17 -8.77
CA LEU A 265 -15.80 10.23 -10.22
C LEU A 265 -17.19 9.83 -10.71
N SER A 266 -17.77 8.75 -10.16
CA SER A 266 -19.10 8.27 -10.52
C SER A 266 -20.18 9.30 -10.19
N GLN A 267 -20.09 9.91 -9.00
CA GLN A 267 -21.03 10.95 -8.60
C GLN A 267 -20.99 12.15 -9.54
N ARG A 268 -19.79 12.62 -9.90
CA ARG A 268 -19.62 13.73 -10.84
C ARG A 268 -20.23 13.41 -12.21
N ALA A 269 -20.02 12.18 -12.72
CA ALA A 269 -20.55 11.74 -14.00
C ALA A 269 -22.08 11.59 -13.97
N THR A 270 -22.65 11.11 -12.85
CA THR A 270 -24.09 11.04 -12.66
C THR A 270 -24.74 12.44 -12.63
N LEU A 271 -24.11 13.41 -11.97
CA LEU A 271 -24.57 14.81 -12.00
C LEU A 271 -24.49 15.43 -13.39
N ALA A 272 -23.62 14.91 -14.27
CA ALA A 272 -23.52 15.28 -15.67
C ALA A 272 -24.53 14.54 -16.58
N GLY A 273 -25.40 13.69 -16.02
CA GLY A 273 -26.50 13.02 -16.72
C GLY A 273 -26.25 11.57 -17.14
N LEU A 274 -25.13 10.94 -16.74
CA LEU A 274 -24.93 9.53 -17.01
C LEU A 274 -25.73 8.65 -16.02
N SER A 275 -26.12 7.46 -16.48
CA SER A 275 -26.63 6.43 -15.56
C SER A 275 -25.57 5.98 -14.58
N LEU A 276 -25.99 5.44 -13.44
CA LEU A 276 -25.05 4.93 -12.40
C LEU A 276 -24.06 3.90 -12.95
N SER A 277 -24.52 3.01 -13.84
CA SER A 277 -23.67 1.98 -14.45
C SER A 277 -22.62 2.58 -15.38
N GLU A 278 -23.03 3.52 -16.25
CA GLU A 278 -22.11 4.21 -17.15
C GLU A 278 -21.11 5.07 -16.40
N ALA A 279 -21.58 5.82 -15.39
CA ALA A 279 -20.73 6.64 -14.53
C ALA A 279 -19.66 5.81 -13.82
N HIS A 280 -20.04 4.64 -13.28
CA HIS A 280 -19.09 3.73 -12.62
C HIS A 280 -18.08 3.12 -13.60
N ALA A 281 -18.52 2.66 -14.77
CA ALA A 281 -17.64 2.14 -15.82
C ALA A 281 -16.65 3.21 -16.30
N GLN A 282 -17.10 4.45 -16.48
CA GLN A 282 -16.24 5.57 -16.83
C GLN A 282 -15.21 5.88 -15.73
N ALA A 283 -15.62 5.84 -14.46
CA ALA A 283 -14.72 6.04 -13.32
C ALA A 283 -13.61 4.99 -13.27
N ILE A 284 -13.95 3.70 -13.44
CA ILE A 284 -12.95 2.60 -13.49
C ILE A 284 -11.97 2.85 -14.65
N THR A 285 -12.46 3.09 -15.85
CA THR A 285 -11.61 3.32 -17.03
C THR A 285 -10.66 4.48 -16.82
N ARG A 286 -11.13 5.57 -16.23
CA ARG A 286 -10.32 6.74 -15.93
C ARG A 286 -9.22 6.42 -14.90
N VAL A 287 -9.55 5.77 -13.78
CA VAL A 287 -8.56 5.41 -12.74
C VAL A 287 -7.51 4.45 -13.30
N GLN A 288 -7.90 3.44 -14.08
CA GLN A 288 -6.97 2.52 -14.75
C GLN A 288 -6.03 3.26 -15.72
N SER A 289 -6.56 4.24 -16.47
CA SER A 289 -5.73 5.06 -17.37
C SER A 289 -4.72 5.93 -16.60
N GLU A 290 -5.12 6.51 -15.45
CA GLU A 290 -4.25 7.31 -14.60
C GLU A 290 -3.13 6.44 -13.98
N ILE A 291 -3.43 5.21 -13.52
CA ILE A 291 -2.43 4.25 -13.04
C ILE A 291 -1.44 3.91 -14.16
N THR A 292 -1.94 3.57 -15.35
CA THR A 292 -1.09 3.22 -16.48
C THR A 292 -0.16 4.38 -16.87
N ALA A 293 -0.69 5.59 -16.94
CA ALA A 293 0.09 6.80 -17.24
C ALA A 293 1.18 7.05 -16.18
N GLY A 294 0.84 6.90 -14.89
CA GLY A 294 1.78 7.07 -13.79
C GLY A 294 2.90 6.01 -13.77
N LEU A 295 2.57 4.74 -14.03
CA LEU A 295 3.56 3.68 -14.16
C LEU A 295 4.49 3.90 -15.36
N ASN A 296 3.98 4.38 -16.49
CA ASN A 296 4.80 4.76 -17.65
C ASN A 296 5.70 5.96 -17.32
N GLN A 297 5.20 6.96 -16.59
CA GLN A 297 6.01 8.08 -16.11
C GLN A 297 7.15 7.60 -15.19
N LEU A 298 6.91 6.63 -14.31
CA LEU A 298 7.95 6.04 -13.46
C LEU A 298 9.05 5.36 -14.27
N VAL A 299 8.72 4.66 -15.35
CA VAL A 299 9.70 4.07 -16.25
C VAL A 299 10.58 5.18 -16.87
N GLN A 300 9.98 6.24 -17.38
CA GLN A 300 10.71 7.37 -17.98
C GLN A 300 11.60 8.09 -16.95
N LEU A 301 11.08 8.35 -15.73
CA LEU A 301 11.86 8.98 -14.67
C LEU A 301 13.05 8.11 -14.26
N ARG A 302 12.87 6.80 -14.13
CA ARG A 302 13.96 5.86 -13.82
C ARG A 302 15.09 5.91 -14.83
N GLU A 303 14.79 6.11 -16.12
CA GLU A 303 15.81 6.25 -17.16
C GLU A 303 16.61 7.56 -17.03
N THR A 304 16.06 8.59 -16.42
CA THR A 304 16.66 9.93 -16.31
C THR A 304 17.37 10.19 -14.98
N VAL A 305 16.92 9.58 -13.87
CA VAL A 305 17.45 9.83 -12.51
C VAL A 305 18.83 9.25 -12.40
N LYS A 306 19.31 8.25 -12.72
CA LYS A 306 20.66 7.64 -12.68
C LYS A 306 21.47 8.01 -11.44
N THR A 307 21.21 7.32 -10.34
CA THR A 307 22.12 7.27 -9.19
C THR A 307 23.30 6.34 -9.47
N ALA A 308 24.34 6.36 -8.62
CA ALA A 308 25.54 5.57 -8.86
C ALA A 308 25.28 4.05 -8.95
N THR A 309 24.33 3.55 -8.15
CA THR A 309 23.99 2.11 -8.13
C THR A 309 22.75 1.76 -8.93
N GLY A 310 21.91 2.73 -9.29
CA GLY A 310 20.59 2.50 -9.90
C GLY A 310 19.56 1.90 -8.95
N ARG A 311 19.91 1.67 -7.67
CA ARG A 311 19.05 1.01 -6.68
C ARG A 311 17.94 1.91 -6.13
N PRO A 312 18.19 3.19 -5.81
CA PRO A 312 17.16 4.10 -5.32
C PRO A 312 15.96 4.22 -6.25
N GLU A 313 16.22 4.56 -7.52
CA GLU A 313 15.16 4.69 -8.52
C GLU A 313 14.49 3.36 -8.86
N ALA A 314 15.26 2.25 -8.81
CA ALA A 314 14.69 0.92 -8.99
C ALA A 314 13.70 0.59 -7.89
N ALA A 315 14.07 0.78 -6.61
CA ALA A 315 13.21 0.47 -5.48
C ALA A 315 11.87 1.24 -5.53
N ILE A 316 11.89 2.53 -5.89
CA ILE A 316 10.67 3.33 -6.02
C ILE A 316 9.77 2.82 -7.17
N ALA A 317 10.35 2.53 -8.33
CA ALA A 317 9.58 2.06 -9.46
C ALA A 317 9.02 0.65 -9.23
N ASP A 318 9.83 -0.23 -8.63
CA ASP A 318 9.48 -1.63 -8.46
C ASP A 318 8.45 -1.82 -7.32
N ILE A 319 8.48 -1.02 -6.24
CA ILE A 319 7.42 -1.07 -5.22
C ILE A 319 6.07 -0.63 -5.80
N ALA A 320 6.03 0.41 -6.64
CA ALA A 320 4.79 0.83 -7.27
C ALA A 320 4.23 -0.24 -8.19
N ARG A 321 5.07 -0.84 -9.04
CA ARG A 321 4.67 -1.91 -9.97
C ARG A 321 4.18 -3.14 -9.20
N PHE A 322 4.94 -3.58 -8.19
CA PHE A 322 4.57 -4.73 -7.37
C PHE A 322 3.23 -4.50 -6.66
N VAL A 323 3.06 -3.36 -5.99
CA VAL A 323 1.84 -3.11 -5.19
C VAL A 323 0.62 -2.89 -6.08
N CYS A 324 0.75 -2.18 -7.21
CA CYS A 324 -0.35 -2.05 -8.18
C CYS A 324 -0.79 -3.42 -8.72
N ASP A 325 0.15 -4.29 -9.06
CA ASP A 325 -0.13 -5.63 -9.54
C ASP A 325 -0.70 -6.54 -8.42
N PHE A 326 -0.18 -6.42 -7.20
CA PHE A 326 -0.71 -7.11 -6.03
C PHE A 326 -2.19 -6.78 -5.78
N TYR A 327 -2.57 -5.51 -5.88
CA TYR A 327 -3.95 -5.06 -5.70
C TYR A 327 -4.91 -5.51 -6.81
N VAL A 328 -4.44 -6.04 -7.93
CA VAL A 328 -5.34 -6.62 -8.96
C VAL A 328 -6.12 -7.82 -8.40
N HIS A 329 -5.47 -8.63 -7.55
CA HIS A 329 -6.05 -9.89 -7.06
C HIS A 329 -6.06 -10.03 -5.54
N HIS A 330 -5.32 -9.20 -4.82
CA HIS A 330 -5.06 -9.35 -3.39
C HIS A 330 -5.28 -8.05 -2.61
N ASP A 331 -5.43 -8.19 -1.29
CA ASP A 331 -5.48 -7.06 -0.35
C ASP A 331 -4.65 -7.42 0.88
N TYR A 332 -3.84 -6.50 1.37
CA TYR A 332 -3.02 -6.67 2.59
C TYR A 332 -3.84 -6.94 3.85
N HIS A 333 -5.15 -6.62 3.85
CA HIS A 333 -6.05 -6.91 4.95
C HIS A 333 -6.51 -8.38 4.98
N THR A 334 -6.53 -9.07 3.85
CA THR A 334 -7.19 -10.39 3.70
C THR A 334 -6.24 -11.53 3.34
N VAL A 335 -5.11 -11.25 2.70
CA VAL A 335 -4.16 -12.27 2.21
C VAL A 335 -3.70 -13.23 3.30
N GLY A 336 -3.41 -12.74 4.51
CA GLY A 336 -2.97 -13.58 5.61
C GLY A 336 -4.04 -14.56 6.12
N THR A 337 -5.32 -14.27 5.91
CA THR A 337 -6.45 -15.13 6.27
C THR A 337 -6.79 -16.13 5.17
N GLN A 338 -6.53 -15.79 3.91
CA GLN A 338 -6.77 -16.65 2.75
C GLN A 338 -5.72 -17.76 2.60
N LEU A 339 -4.49 -17.52 3.04
CA LEU A 339 -3.38 -18.47 2.97
C LEU A 339 -3.32 -19.48 4.13
N ARG A 340 -4.21 -19.40 5.11
CA ARG A 340 -4.37 -20.50 6.06
C ARG A 340 -4.94 -21.71 5.32
N PRO A 341 -4.29 -22.90 5.37
CA PRO A 341 -4.91 -24.12 4.88
C PRO A 341 -6.24 -24.23 5.58
N THR A 342 -7.33 -24.11 4.86
CA THR A 342 -8.63 -24.51 5.37
C THR A 342 -8.53 -25.99 5.65
N ALA A 343 -8.42 -26.37 6.93
CA ALA A 343 -8.75 -27.70 7.33
C ALA A 343 -10.14 -27.97 6.75
N SER A 344 -10.17 -28.83 5.71
CA SER A 344 -11.35 -29.45 5.10
C SER A 344 -12.68 -28.72 5.40
N ARG A 345 -13.00 -27.68 4.65
CA ARG A 345 -14.40 -27.25 4.52
C ARG A 345 -14.97 -27.99 3.32
N ASP A 346 -15.92 -28.85 3.63
CA ASP A 346 -16.67 -29.69 2.73
C ASP A 346 -16.99 -29.00 1.41
N LEU A 347 -16.42 -29.51 0.31
CA LEU A 347 -16.76 -29.16 -1.06
C LEU A 347 -18.26 -29.38 -1.38
N HIS A 348 -18.99 -30.09 -0.52
CA HIS A 348 -20.43 -30.32 -0.64
C HIS A 348 -21.31 -29.14 -0.20
N ALA A 349 -20.84 -28.23 0.66
CA ALA A 349 -21.62 -27.08 1.13
C ALA A 349 -21.71 -25.94 0.12
N VAL A 350 -20.75 -25.83 -0.81
CA VAL A 350 -20.74 -24.77 -1.82
C VAL A 350 -21.65 -25.11 -3.00
N ALA A 351 -21.82 -26.40 -3.33
CA ALA A 351 -22.73 -26.87 -4.38
C ALA A 351 -24.21 -26.68 -3.98
N ALA A 352 -24.55 -26.89 -2.70
CA ALA A 352 -25.94 -26.81 -2.22
C ALA A 352 -26.49 -25.35 -2.19
N LYS A 353 -25.65 -24.32 -2.01
CA LYS A 353 -26.10 -22.92 -2.06
C LYS A 353 -26.36 -22.36 -3.45
N ARG A 354 -25.80 -22.97 -4.50
CA ARG A 354 -26.07 -22.55 -5.89
C ARG A 354 -27.44 -23.02 -6.41
N THR A 355 -27.99 -24.09 -5.82
CA THR A 355 -29.28 -24.66 -6.27
C THR A 355 -30.49 -23.99 -5.62
N GLN A 356 -30.34 -23.27 -4.49
CA GLN A 356 -31.44 -22.61 -3.81
C GLN A 356 -31.71 -21.14 -4.28
N ILE A 357 -30.84 -20.53 -5.06
CA ILE A 357 -31.04 -19.16 -5.60
C ILE A 357 -31.74 -19.19 -6.97
N GLY A 358 -31.83 -20.36 -7.61
CA GLY A 358 -32.47 -20.53 -8.92
C GLY A 358 -33.97 -20.88 -8.87
N ALA A 359 -34.62 -20.91 -7.71
CA ALA A 359 -35.99 -21.38 -7.56
C ALA A 359 -36.96 -20.37 -6.91
N LYS A 360 -36.65 -19.06 -6.99
CA LYS A 360 -37.57 -17.97 -6.65
C LYS A 360 -37.33 -16.75 -7.53
N VAL A 361 -37.81 -16.83 -8.75
CA VAL A 361 -38.39 -15.75 -9.57
C VAL A 361 -39.49 -16.39 -10.42
#